data_13dc1aeb05004c1e374734a73761e6fc
#
_entry.id   13dc1aeb05004c1e374734a73761e6fc
#
_cell.length_a   1.000
_cell.length_b   1.000
_cell.length_c   1.000
_cell.angle_alpha   90.00
_cell.angle_beta   90.00
_cell.angle_gamma   90.00
#
_symmetry.space_group_name_H-M   'P 1'
#
loop_
_entity.id
_entity.type
_entity.pdbx_description
1 polymer ?
#
loop_
_entity_poly.entity_id
_entity_poly.type
_entity_poly.pdbx_seq_one_letter_code
_entity_poly.pdbx_strand_id
1 'polypeptide(L)'
;GELPSEEMYMAGKSLYPLTTAMAARLSREFDGKLRLSYAGGADAFNIDKLFVCGIWPITMATTELKPGGYQRFTQLGEILERFPFESFSGVDSLAVNELARSARHDKYHLKDIKPLPRRKLTEKVPLLDCFTAPCEGGCPIRQDIPEYIELCRTGRYTEALTLITEKNPLPFTTGTICAHRCQTKCTRNYYDESVHIRETKLVAAENGYDALMRSLKKPAPVTDGRKAAIIGGGPTGIAAAYFLGRAGIPVTVFEKSSRLGGVPMQVIPGFRISEAAIEKDIALMQFYGAEIRLNTPAPSVAELNVAGYT
;
A
#
# COMPACT_ATOMS: atom_id res chain seq x y z
N GLY A 1 -18.25 8.22 6.03
CA GLY A 1 -18.05 7.66 7.27
C GLY A 1 -16.62 7.84 7.73
N GLU A 2 -16.47 8.75 8.64
CA GLU A 2 -15.23 8.96 9.35
C GLU A 2 -15.24 7.99 10.52
N LEU A 3 -14.09 7.39 10.80
CA LEU A 3 -13.96 6.50 11.94
C LEU A 3 -13.96 7.34 13.20
N PRO A 4 -14.89 7.15 14.15
CA PRO A 4 -15.01 8.02 15.32
C PRO A 4 -13.81 7.98 16.27
N SER A 5 -12.96 6.98 16.15
CA SER A 5 -11.84 6.70 17.04
C SER A 5 -10.45 6.95 16.45
N GLU A 6 -10.36 7.33 15.16
CA GLU A 6 -9.07 7.58 14.51
C GLU A 6 -8.94 9.07 14.16
N GLU A 7 -7.76 9.62 14.40
CA GLU A 7 -7.41 10.93 13.88
C GLU A 7 -7.52 10.92 12.36
N MET A 8 -8.23 11.89 11.82
CA MET A 8 -8.38 12.03 10.37
C MET A 8 -7.04 12.36 9.73
N TYR A 9 -6.53 11.44 8.93
CA TYR A 9 -5.36 11.72 8.11
C TYR A 9 -5.78 12.50 6.86
N MET A 10 -5.30 13.73 6.75
CA MET A 10 -5.52 14.58 5.58
C MET A 10 -4.20 14.74 4.81
N ALA A 11 -4.24 14.52 3.50
CA ALA A 11 -3.07 14.64 2.63
C ALA A 11 -3.44 15.23 1.26
N GLY A 12 -2.41 15.72 0.56
CA GLY A 12 -2.54 16.22 -0.80
C GLY A 12 -3.38 17.48 -0.89
N LYS A 13 -4.12 17.63 -1.97
CA LYS A 13 -4.82 18.88 -2.35
C LYS A 13 -5.75 19.44 -1.27
N SER A 14 -6.31 18.61 -0.41
CA SER A 14 -7.21 19.06 0.67
C SER A 14 -6.49 19.80 1.80
N LEU A 15 -5.16 19.67 1.90
CA LEU A 15 -4.36 20.47 2.84
C LEU A 15 -4.13 21.89 2.35
N TYR A 16 -4.23 22.14 1.06
CA TYR A 16 -3.91 23.41 0.46
C TYR A 16 -4.62 24.62 1.10
N PRO A 17 -5.95 24.59 1.34
CA PRO A 17 -6.61 25.72 2.02
C PRO A 17 -6.13 25.96 3.45
N LEU A 18 -5.75 24.90 4.18
CA LEU A 18 -5.27 24.99 5.55
C LEU A 18 -3.83 25.53 5.59
N THR A 19 -2.97 24.99 4.76
CA THR A 19 -1.55 25.36 4.73
C THR A 19 -1.34 26.77 4.19
N THR A 20 -2.12 27.20 3.19
CA THR A 20 -2.10 28.60 2.71
C THR A 20 -2.64 29.57 3.75
N ALA A 21 -3.67 29.18 4.51
CA ALA A 21 -4.17 30.00 5.62
C ALA A 21 -3.12 30.14 6.73
N MET A 22 -2.36 29.09 7.03
CA MET A 22 -1.25 29.13 7.98
C MET A 22 -0.11 29.99 7.46
N ALA A 23 0.28 29.84 6.20
CA ALA A 23 1.30 30.68 5.56
C ALA A 23 0.92 32.17 5.59
N ALA A 24 -0.35 32.48 5.31
CA ALA A 24 -0.87 33.85 5.41
C ALA A 24 -0.81 34.43 6.83
N ARG A 25 -1.09 33.61 7.83
CA ARG A 25 -0.98 34.01 9.23
C ARG A 25 0.47 34.29 9.62
N LEU A 26 1.37 33.38 9.30
CA LEU A 26 2.80 33.55 9.58
C LEU A 26 3.40 34.74 8.84
N SER A 27 3.07 34.95 7.57
CA SER A 27 3.59 36.07 6.81
C SER A 27 3.15 37.44 7.40
N ARG A 28 1.95 37.55 7.94
CA ARG A 28 1.49 38.76 8.64
C ARG A 28 2.20 38.96 9.97
N GLU A 29 2.32 37.90 10.76
CA GLU A 29 2.94 37.95 12.10
C GLU A 29 4.42 38.38 12.03
N PHE A 30 5.11 37.98 10.98
CA PHE A 30 6.54 38.25 10.78
C PHE A 30 6.85 39.27 9.66
N ASP A 31 5.88 40.09 9.25
CA ASP A 31 6.01 41.09 8.19
C ASP A 31 6.65 40.56 6.90
N GLY A 32 6.36 39.31 6.52
CA GLY A 32 6.94 38.67 5.36
C GLY A 32 8.42 38.27 5.49
N LYS A 33 9.07 38.57 6.60
CA LYS A 33 10.52 38.31 6.78
C LYS A 33 10.86 36.87 7.06
N LEU A 34 9.90 36.09 7.59
CA LEU A 34 10.08 34.67 7.87
C LEU A 34 10.09 33.88 6.56
N ARG A 35 11.19 33.18 6.29
CA ARG A 35 11.25 32.25 5.15
C ARG A 35 10.39 31.04 5.40
N LEU A 36 9.40 30.83 4.54
CA LEU A 36 8.47 29.72 4.65
C LEU A 36 8.85 28.60 3.67
N SER A 37 8.97 27.39 4.18
CA SER A 37 8.98 26.16 3.39
C SER A 37 7.55 25.62 3.34
N TYR A 38 7.13 25.10 2.20
CA TYR A 38 5.75 24.63 2.00
C TYR A 38 5.68 23.13 1.84
N ALA A 39 4.80 22.50 2.62
CA ALA A 39 4.46 21.08 2.51
C ALA A 39 2.96 20.89 2.79
N GLY A 40 2.14 20.76 1.75
CA GLY A 40 0.70 20.60 1.98
C GLY A 40 -0.15 20.84 0.73
N GLY A 41 -0.12 19.89 -0.21
CA GLY A 41 -1.01 19.86 -1.36
C GLY A 41 -0.56 20.71 -2.55
N ALA A 42 0.74 20.97 -2.68
CA ALA A 42 1.30 21.57 -3.89
C ALA A 42 1.15 20.63 -5.09
N ASP A 43 0.74 21.20 -6.22
CA ASP A 43 0.59 20.51 -7.50
C ASP A 43 0.66 21.50 -8.69
N ALA A 44 0.42 21.01 -9.91
CA ALA A 44 0.50 21.82 -11.13
C ALA A 44 -0.50 22.99 -11.21
N PHE A 45 -1.51 23.06 -10.36
CA PHE A 45 -2.52 24.11 -10.35
C PHE A 45 -2.25 25.26 -9.36
N ASN A 46 -1.23 25.07 -8.51
CA ASN A 46 -0.95 26.04 -7.45
C ASN A 46 0.53 26.32 -7.16
N ILE A 47 1.45 25.55 -7.75
CA ILE A 47 2.88 25.69 -7.49
C ILE A 47 3.42 27.07 -7.90
N ASP A 48 2.96 27.59 -9.04
CA ASP A 48 3.29 28.92 -9.54
C ASP A 48 2.86 30.02 -8.57
N LYS A 49 1.65 29.91 -8.05
CA LYS A 49 1.07 30.87 -7.10
C LYS A 49 1.84 30.91 -5.78
N LEU A 50 2.25 29.74 -5.27
CA LEU A 50 3.09 29.64 -4.08
C LEU A 50 4.46 30.26 -4.31
N PHE A 51 5.06 29.94 -5.46
CA PHE A 51 6.39 30.44 -5.82
C PHE A 51 6.42 31.97 -5.96
N VAL A 52 5.45 32.55 -6.67
CA VAL A 52 5.32 34.02 -6.86
C VAL A 52 5.11 34.74 -5.53
N CYS A 53 4.46 34.09 -4.55
CA CYS A 53 4.34 34.65 -3.20
C CYS A 53 5.66 34.64 -2.39
N GLY A 54 6.75 34.13 -2.92
CA GLY A 54 8.02 34.00 -2.19
C GLY A 54 8.06 32.79 -1.22
N ILE A 55 7.18 31.81 -1.42
CA ILE A 55 7.13 30.60 -0.59
C ILE A 55 7.88 29.48 -1.29
N TRP A 56 9.05 29.16 -0.79
CA TRP A 56 9.92 28.08 -1.27
C TRP A 56 11.03 27.75 -0.25
N PRO A 57 11.57 26.53 -0.16
CA PRO A 57 11.30 25.38 -1.02
C PRO A 57 9.89 24.81 -0.87
N ILE A 58 9.40 24.14 -1.93
CA ILE A 58 8.08 23.48 -1.96
C ILE A 58 8.31 21.98 -1.99
N THR A 59 7.74 21.27 -1.01
CA THR A 59 7.81 19.83 -0.90
C THR A 59 6.50 19.20 -1.34
N MET A 60 6.58 18.12 -2.09
CA MET A 60 5.44 17.35 -2.59
C MET A 60 5.63 15.87 -2.28
N ALA A 61 4.52 15.18 -2.02
CA ALA A 61 4.48 13.73 -1.87
C ALA A 61 3.28 13.14 -2.61
N THR A 62 2.07 13.58 -2.30
CA THR A 62 0.83 13.03 -2.88
C THR A 62 0.75 13.22 -4.39
N THR A 63 1.35 14.27 -4.94
CA THR A 63 1.38 14.55 -6.37
C THR A 63 2.17 13.48 -7.14
N GLU A 64 3.25 12.97 -6.56
CA GLU A 64 4.09 11.91 -7.14
C GLU A 64 3.44 10.53 -7.10
N LEU A 65 2.56 10.32 -6.12
CA LEU A 65 1.82 9.05 -5.98
C LEU A 65 0.67 8.91 -6.99
N LYS A 66 0.36 9.97 -7.74
CA LYS A 66 -0.65 9.95 -8.80
C LYS A 66 -0.06 9.41 -10.11
N PRO A 67 -0.91 8.97 -11.06
CA PRO A 67 -0.45 8.56 -12.39
C PRO A 67 0.49 9.62 -13.01
N GLY A 68 1.61 9.19 -13.54
CA GLY A 68 2.71 10.04 -14.02
C GLY A 68 3.93 10.04 -13.09
N GLY A 69 3.77 9.75 -11.81
CA GLY A 69 4.89 9.60 -10.86
C GLY A 69 5.89 10.75 -10.95
N TYR A 70 7.17 10.42 -11.00
CA TYR A 70 8.27 11.40 -11.08
C TYR A 70 8.27 12.26 -12.35
N GLN A 71 7.60 11.87 -13.45
CA GLN A 71 7.44 12.73 -14.63
C GLN A 71 6.69 14.02 -14.34
N ARG A 72 5.92 14.06 -13.25
CA ARG A 72 5.27 15.28 -12.79
C ARG A 72 6.25 16.38 -12.37
N PHE A 73 7.45 16.02 -11.93
CA PHE A 73 8.49 17.01 -11.65
C PHE A 73 8.90 17.79 -12.90
N THR A 74 8.97 17.15 -14.05
CA THR A 74 9.21 17.85 -15.33
C THR A 74 8.11 18.86 -15.61
N GLN A 75 6.84 18.46 -15.49
CA GLN A 75 5.69 19.33 -15.65
C GLN A 75 5.73 20.54 -14.70
N LEU A 76 6.10 20.30 -13.44
CA LEU A 76 6.18 21.36 -12.43
C LEU A 76 7.37 22.28 -12.68
N GLY A 77 8.50 21.73 -13.13
CA GLY A 77 9.67 22.49 -13.57
C GLY A 77 9.33 23.44 -14.72
N GLU A 78 8.68 22.95 -15.78
CA GLU A 78 8.23 23.75 -16.94
C GLU A 78 7.29 24.90 -16.56
N ILE A 79 6.48 24.70 -15.50
CA ILE A 79 5.62 25.77 -14.97
C ILE A 79 6.48 26.85 -14.30
N LEU A 80 7.45 26.45 -13.48
CA LEU A 80 8.30 27.36 -12.72
C LEU A 80 9.37 28.07 -13.58
N GLU A 81 9.83 27.46 -14.67
CA GLU A 81 10.78 28.08 -15.62
C GLU A 81 10.27 29.41 -16.22
N ARG A 82 8.96 29.65 -16.15
CA ARG A 82 8.35 30.93 -16.62
C ARG A 82 8.59 32.08 -15.67
N PHE A 83 9.06 31.83 -14.46
CA PHE A 83 9.27 32.83 -13.43
C PHE A 83 10.77 32.99 -13.12
N PRO A 84 11.28 34.20 -12.99
CA PRO A 84 12.68 34.41 -12.61
C PRO A 84 12.91 33.85 -11.20
N PHE A 85 14.01 33.12 -11.04
CA PHE A 85 14.46 32.66 -9.71
C PHE A 85 15.44 33.71 -9.15
N GLU A 86 15.00 34.43 -8.14
CA GLU A 86 15.78 35.42 -7.43
C GLU A 86 16.15 34.96 -6.02
N SER A 87 17.10 35.65 -5.39
CA SER A 87 17.38 35.42 -3.98
C SER A 87 16.17 35.77 -3.12
N PHE A 88 15.99 35.10 -1.99
CA PHE A 88 14.86 35.37 -1.09
C PHE A 88 14.87 36.82 -0.61
N SER A 89 13.85 37.55 -0.95
CA SER A 89 13.64 38.96 -0.57
C SER A 89 12.50 39.16 0.45
N GLY A 90 11.80 38.09 0.78
CA GLY A 90 10.64 38.07 1.67
C GLY A 90 9.47 37.33 1.08
N VAL A 91 8.46 37.09 1.91
CA VAL A 91 7.17 36.55 1.49
C VAL A 91 6.22 37.71 1.25
N ASP A 92 5.60 37.79 0.07
CA ASP A 92 4.58 38.79 -0.21
C ASP A 92 3.31 38.51 0.60
N SER A 93 3.17 39.21 1.72
CA SER A 93 2.05 39.04 2.64
C SER A 93 0.69 39.32 2.03
N LEU A 94 0.61 40.28 1.08
CA LEU A 94 -0.65 40.60 0.40
C LEU A 94 -1.05 39.47 -0.55
N ALA A 95 -0.11 39.00 -1.38
CA ALA A 95 -0.33 37.94 -2.32
C ALA A 95 -0.70 36.62 -1.59
N VAL A 96 -0.01 36.26 -0.50
CA VAL A 96 -0.32 35.08 0.29
C VAL A 96 -1.70 35.15 0.95
N ASN A 97 -2.11 36.34 1.44
CA ASN A 97 -3.44 36.49 2.00
C ASN A 97 -4.53 36.34 0.94
N GLU A 98 -4.34 36.87 -0.26
CA GLU A 98 -5.29 36.67 -1.36
C GLU A 98 -5.32 35.23 -1.81
N LEU A 99 -4.16 34.56 -1.89
CA LEU A 99 -4.05 33.14 -2.18
C LEU A 99 -4.82 32.29 -1.15
N ALA A 100 -4.70 32.59 0.14
CA ALA A 100 -5.42 31.91 1.21
C ALA A 100 -6.95 32.11 1.16
N ARG A 101 -7.40 33.30 0.70
CA ARG A 101 -8.84 33.57 0.49
C ARG A 101 -9.38 32.74 -0.68
N SER A 102 -8.67 32.79 -1.81
CA SER A 102 -9.08 32.06 -3.02
C SER A 102 -9.08 30.55 -2.82
N ALA A 103 -8.08 30.01 -2.10
CA ALA A 103 -7.96 28.59 -1.82
C ALA A 103 -9.16 27.98 -1.08
N ARG A 104 -9.87 28.76 -0.27
CA ARG A 104 -11.08 28.32 0.46
C ARG A 104 -12.26 28.04 -0.44
N HIS A 105 -12.27 28.58 -1.64
CA HIS A 105 -13.37 28.45 -2.61
C HIS A 105 -12.95 27.72 -3.87
N ASP A 106 -11.69 27.28 -3.95
CA ASP A 106 -11.18 26.56 -5.10
C ASP A 106 -11.69 25.10 -5.07
N LYS A 107 -12.65 24.83 -5.94
CA LYS A 107 -13.29 23.50 -6.06
C LYS A 107 -12.28 22.38 -6.34
N TYR A 108 -11.16 22.66 -6.99
CA TYR A 108 -10.14 21.67 -7.26
C TYR A 108 -9.45 21.19 -5.98
N HIS A 109 -9.19 22.09 -5.05
CA HIS A 109 -8.48 21.78 -3.81
C HIS A 109 -9.39 21.36 -2.65
N LEU A 110 -10.69 21.66 -2.75
CA LEU A 110 -11.68 21.22 -1.77
C LEU A 110 -12.06 19.74 -2.03
N LYS A 111 -12.26 19.01 -0.96
CA LYS A 111 -12.90 17.69 -1.04
C LYS A 111 -14.41 17.84 -1.10
N ASP A 112 -15.05 17.09 -1.97
CA ASP A 112 -16.48 16.95 -1.94
C ASP A 112 -16.93 16.36 -0.60
N ILE A 113 -17.96 16.95 -0.02
CA ILE A 113 -18.61 16.40 1.16
C ILE A 113 -19.34 15.14 0.72
N LYS A 114 -18.82 13.98 1.10
CA LYS A 114 -19.51 12.72 0.88
C LYS A 114 -20.65 12.61 1.90
N PRO A 115 -21.87 12.33 1.46
CA PRO A 115 -22.94 12.06 2.40
C PRO A 115 -22.56 10.87 3.28
N LEU A 116 -22.91 10.95 4.56
CA LEU A 116 -22.73 9.81 5.48
C LEU A 116 -23.45 8.60 4.91
N PRO A 117 -22.83 7.40 4.99
CA PRO A 117 -23.50 6.18 4.54
C PRO A 117 -24.83 6.04 5.27
N ARG A 118 -25.92 5.95 4.51
CA ARG A 118 -27.23 5.72 5.08
C ARG A 118 -27.30 4.26 5.54
N ARG A 119 -27.68 4.04 6.79
CA ARG A 119 -27.91 2.68 7.32
C ARG A 119 -29.12 2.00 6.68
N LYS A 120 -30.05 2.78 6.11
CA LYS A 120 -31.20 2.24 5.37
C LYS A 120 -30.91 2.31 3.88
N LEU A 121 -30.94 1.17 3.24
CA LEU A 121 -30.93 1.08 1.79
C LEU A 121 -32.29 1.57 1.28
N THR A 122 -32.26 2.56 0.41
CA THR A 122 -33.45 3.13 -0.23
C THR A 122 -33.78 2.45 -1.56
N GLU A 123 -32.82 1.67 -2.08
CA GLU A 123 -32.94 0.96 -3.34
C GLU A 123 -33.04 -0.55 -3.10
N LYS A 124 -33.68 -1.24 -4.04
CA LYS A 124 -33.77 -2.70 -4.02
C LYS A 124 -32.34 -3.28 -4.18
N VAL A 125 -31.87 -3.96 -3.15
CA VAL A 125 -30.58 -4.63 -3.20
C VAL A 125 -30.72 -5.91 -4.03
N PRO A 126 -29.76 -6.22 -4.92
CA PRO A 126 -29.74 -7.52 -5.58
C PRO A 126 -29.67 -8.63 -4.52
N LEU A 127 -30.23 -9.78 -4.83
CA LEU A 127 -30.09 -10.97 -3.99
C LEU A 127 -28.61 -11.22 -3.75
N LEU A 128 -28.18 -11.02 -2.52
CA LEU A 128 -26.82 -11.28 -2.07
C LEU A 128 -26.80 -12.66 -1.42
N ASP A 129 -25.72 -13.39 -1.63
CA ASP A 129 -25.43 -14.59 -0.86
C ASP A 129 -25.21 -14.19 0.60
N CYS A 130 -26.22 -14.44 1.44
CA CYS A 130 -26.14 -14.09 2.86
C CYS A 130 -25.23 -15.03 3.67
N PHE A 131 -24.72 -16.08 3.05
CA PHE A 131 -23.73 -16.97 3.65
C PHE A 131 -22.29 -16.48 3.46
N THR A 132 -22.05 -15.54 2.56
CA THR A 132 -20.73 -14.96 2.37
C THR A 132 -20.55 -13.73 3.27
N ALA A 133 -19.58 -13.80 4.17
CA ALA A 133 -19.26 -12.69 5.05
C ALA A 133 -18.77 -11.47 4.26
N PRO A 134 -19.25 -10.24 4.54
CA PRO A 134 -18.81 -9.03 3.81
C PRO A 134 -17.29 -8.78 3.87
N CYS A 135 -16.62 -9.19 4.94
CA CYS A 135 -15.16 -9.10 5.07
C CYS A 135 -14.44 -9.98 4.03
N GLU A 136 -14.98 -11.15 3.70
CA GLU A 136 -14.45 -12.03 2.67
C GLU A 136 -14.54 -11.36 1.28
N GLY A 137 -15.69 -10.77 0.95
CA GLY A 137 -15.86 -9.95 -0.26
C GLY A 137 -14.99 -8.67 -0.28
N GLY A 138 -14.61 -8.16 0.90
CA GLY A 138 -13.68 -7.04 1.06
C GLY A 138 -12.21 -7.41 0.92
N CYS A 139 -11.88 -8.70 0.98
CA CYS A 139 -10.54 -9.21 0.80
C CYS A 139 -10.23 -9.41 -0.70
N PRO A 140 -9.16 -8.78 -1.26
CA PRO A 140 -8.84 -8.93 -2.68
C PRO A 140 -8.60 -10.38 -3.13
N ILE A 141 -8.12 -11.23 -2.22
CA ILE A 141 -7.84 -12.66 -2.46
C ILE A 141 -8.91 -13.57 -1.86
N ARG A 142 -10.02 -12.99 -1.39
CA ARG A 142 -11.17 -13.73 -0.82
C ARG A 142 -10.76 -14.80 0.18
N GLN A 143 -10.00 -14.40 1.20
CA GLN A 143 -9.65 -15.30 2.29
C GLN A 143 -10.88 -15.72 3.11
N ASP A 144 -10.87 -16.94 3.62
CA ASP A 144 -11.94 -17.50 4.45
C ASP A 144 -11.82 -16.96 5.89
N ILE A 145 -12.14 -15.66 6.01
CA ILE A 145 -11.89 -14.86 7.21
C ILE A 145 -12.64 -15.39 8.43
N PRO A 146 -13.94 -15.66 8.37
CA PRO A 146 -14.67 -16.16 9.53
C PRO A 146 -14.10 -17.48 10.05
N GLU A 147 -13.71 -18.38 9.14
CA GLU A 147 -13.20 -19.70 9.50
C GLU A 147 -11.86 -19.62 10.21
N TYR A 148 -10.88 -18.87 9.68
CA TYR A 148 -9.60 -18.80 10.38
C TYR A 148 -9.67 -18.01 11.70
N ILE A 149 -10.62 -17.08 11.86
CA ILE A 149 -10.88 -16.41 13.14
C ILE A 149 -11.42 -17.42 14.16
N GLU A 150 -12.35 -18.27 13.77
CA GLU A 150 -12.90 -19.29 14.65
C GLU A 150 -11.85 -20.33 15.04
N LEU A 151 -11.00 -20.74 14.09
CA LEU A 151 -9.87 -21.63 14.38
C LEU A 151 -8.88 -20.98 15.37
N CYS A 152 -8.59 -19.69 15.22
CA CYS A 152 -7.76 -18.97 16.19
C CYS A 152 -8.43 -18.86 17.56
N ARG A 153 -9.74 -18.59 17.61
CA ARG A 153 -10.51 -18.52 18.87
C ARG A 153 -10.44 -19.82 19.66
N THR A 154 -10.37 -20.93 18.96
CA THR A 154 -10.27 -22.29 19.58
C THR A 154 -8.83 -22.77 19.78
N GLY A 155 -7.82 -21.91 19.50
CA GLY A 155 -6.40 -22.25 19.66
C GLY A 155 -5.82 -23.16 18.55
N ARG A 156 -6.58 -23.40 17.47
CA ARG A 156 -6.20 -24.25 16.34
C ARG A 156 -5.36 -23.48 15.32
N TYR A 157 -4.28 -22.85 15.77
CA TYR A 157 -3.48 -21.93 14.95
C TYR A 157 -2.86 -22.55 13.71
N THR A 158 -2.44 -23.82 13.79
CA THR A 158 -1.86 -24.54 12.64
C THR A 158 -2.89 -24.74 11.54
N GLU A 159 -4.11 -25.07 11.89
CA GLU A 159 -5.21 -25.23 10.93
C GLU A 159 -5.63 -23.89 10.36
N ALA A 160 -5.69 -22.85 11.21
CA ALA A 160 -5.93 -21.48 10.75
C ALA A 160 -4.88 -21.03 9.73
N LEU A 161 -3.61 -21.26 10.00
CA LEU A 161 -2.52 -20.91 9.09
C LEU A 161 -2.54 -21.77 7.81
N THR A 162 -2.88 -23.02 7.90
CA THR A 162 -3.08 -23.90 6.73
C THR A 162 -4.13 -23.31 5.80
N LEU A 163 -5.29 -22.95 6.35
CA LEU A 163 -6.38 -22.33 5.61
C LEU A 163 -5.94 -20.98 4.99
N ILE A 164 -5.25 -20.15 5.76
CA ILE A 164 -4.73 -18.84 5.28
C ILE A 164 -3.79 -19.07 4.08
N THR A 165 -2.88 -20.05 4.17
CA THR A 165 -1.87 -20.29 3.14
C THR A 165 -2.41 -20.94 1.86
N GLU A 166 -3.66 -21.38 1.87
CA GLU A 166 -4.34 -21.79 0.62
C GLU A 166 -4.47 -20.66 -0.39
N LYS A 167 -4.67 -19.43 0.09
CA LYS A 167 -4.87 -18.23 -0.74
C LYS A 167 -3.82 -17.14 -0.52
N ASN A 168 -3.06 -17.22 0.57
CA ASN A 168 -2.11 -16.18 0.97
C ASN A 168 -0.77 -16.79 1.42
N PRO A 169 0.22 -16.84 0.53
CA PRO A 169 1.53 -17.44 0.85
C PRO A 169 2.45 -16.50 1.64
N LEU A 170 1.99 -15.29 2.00
CA LEU A 170 2.74 -14.28 2.73
C LEU A 170 2.01 -13.90 4.04
N PRO A 171 1.73 -14.86 4.93
CA PRO A 171 0.89 -14.61 6.11
C PRO A 171 1.53 -13.63 7.10
N PHE A 172 2.85 -13.64 7.29
CA PHE A 172 3.54 -12.70 8.16
C PHE A 172 3.55 -11.29 7.59
N THR A 173 3.94 -11.13 6.31
CA THR A 173 3.94 -9.84 5.63
C THR A 173 2.54 -9.23 5.62
N THR A 174 1.55 -9.98 5.20
CA THR A 174 0.17 -9.47 5.12
C THR A 174 -0.51 -9.38 6.49
N GLY A 175 -0.08 -10.14 7.47
CA GLY A 175 -0.50 -10.01 8.87
C GLY A 175 -0.02 -8.70 9.50
N THR A 176 1.10 -8.17 9.02
CA THR A 176 1.71 -6.96 9.56
C THR A 176 1.33 -5.69 8.78
N ILE A 177 1.42 -5.69 7.45
CA ILE A 177 1.30 -4.46 6.64
C ILE A 177 0.15 -4.44 5.63
N CYS A 178 -0.75 -5.42 5.66
CA CYS A 178 -1.94 -5.39 4.79
C CYS A 178 -2.80 -4.16 5.09
N ALA A 179 -3.34 -3.54 4.03
CA ALA A 179 -4.26 -2.41 4.15
C ALA A 179 -5.64 -2.76 4.74
N HIS A 180 -5.84 -3.99 5.18
CA HIS A 180 -7.00 -4.57 5.90
C HIS A 180 -8.38 -4.07 5.41
N ARG A 181 -8.57 -3.97 4.10
CA ARG A 181 -9.86 -3.55 3.50
C ARG A 181 -11.05 -4.40 3.95
N CYS A 182 -10.81 -5.64 4.34
CA CYS A 182 -11.82 -6.50 4.95
C CYS A 182 -12.42 -5.91 6.24
N GLN A 183 -11.61 -5.24 7.08
CA GLN A 183 -12.09 -4.62 8.32
C GLN A 183 -13.07 -3.47 8.04
N THR A 184 -12.91 -2.72 6.94
CA THR A 184 -13.86 -1.67 6.56
C THR A 184 -15.22 -2.22 6.11
N LYS A 185 -15.29 -3.52 5.78
CA LYS A 185 -16.54 -4.22 5.40
C LYS A 185 -17.12 -5.04 6.54
N CYS A 186 -16.48 -5.04 7.70
CA CYS A 186 -16.96 -5.79 8.85
C CYS A 186 -18.31 -5.24 9.33
N THR A 187 -19.30 -6.11 9.51
CA THR A 187 -20.63 -5.73 9.97
C THR A 187 -20.63 -5.20 11.40
N ARG A 188 -19.63 -5.55 12.20
CA ARG A 188 -19.48 -5.00 13.56
C ARG A 188 -19.26 -3.48 13.58
N ASN A 189 -18.75 -2.88 12.51
CA ASN A 189 -18.66 -1.41 12.39
C ASN A 189 -19.99 -0.67 12.58
N TYR A 190 -21.13 -1.39 12.52
CA TYR A 190 -22.44 -0.81 12.79
C TYR A 190 -22.83 -0.82 14.27
N TYR A 191 -22.06 -1.51 15.11
CA TYR A 191 -22.34 -1.71 16.53
C TYR A 191 -21.24 -1.15 17.42
N ASP A 192 -20.00 -1.54 17.12
CA ASP A 192 -18.80 -1.20 17.89
C ASP A 192 -17.58 -1.11 16.94
N GLU A 193 -16.53 -1.88 17.18
CA GLU A 193 -15.33 -1.93 16.36
C GLU A 193 -15.32 -3.16 15.45
N SER A 194 -14.63 -3.03 14.31
CA SER A 194 -14.38 -4.19 13.43
C SER A 194 -13.57 -5.26 14.16
N VAL A 195 -13.77 -6.50 13.78
CA VAL A 195 -12.87 -7.59 14.21
C VAL A 195 -11.45 -7.28 13.73
N HIS A 196 -10.47 -7.49 14.60
CA HIS A 196 -9.04 -7.32 14.30
C HIS A 196 -8.50 -8.43 13.36
N ILE A 197 -9.03 -8.42 12.13
CA ILE A 197 -8.83 -9.50 11.14
C ILE A 197 -7.35 -9.66 10.77
N ARG A 198 -6.64 -8.54 10.56
CA ARG A 198 -5.23 -8.55 10.18
C ARG A 198 -4.38 -9.11 11.30
N GLU A 199 -4.61 -8.64 12.51
CA GLU A 199 -3.90 -9.04 13.73
C GLU A 199 -4.14 -10.53 14.03
N THR A 200 -5.37 -11.00 13.90
CA THR A 200 -5.70 -12.43 14.07
C THR A 200 -4.96 -13.31 13.07
N LYS A 201 -4.82 -12.87 11.83
CA LYS A 201 -4.01 -13.55 10.83
C LYS A 201 -2.54 -13.66 11.24
N LEU A 202 -1.98 -12.57 11.80
CA LEU A 202 -0.61 -12.58 12.30
C LEU A 202 -0.45 -13.54 13.48
N VAL A 203 -1.41 -13.55 14.42
CA VAL A 203 -1.43 -14.50 15.54
C VAL A 203 -1.45 -15.95 15.05
N ALA A 204 -2.25 -16.26 14.02
CA ALA A 204 -2.25 -17.58 13.39
C ALA A 204 -0.87 -17.92 12.81
N ALA A 205 -0.23 -16.97 12.13
CA ALA A 205 1.10 -17.18 11.55
C ALA A 205 2.15 -17.42 12.64
N GLU A 206 2.19 -16.58 13.66
CA GLU A 206 3.19 -16.68 14.75
C GLU A 206 3.08 -17.98 15.54
N ASN A 207 1.87 -18.44 15.81
CA ASN A 207 1.65 -19.63 16.66
C ASN A 207 1.52 -20.94 15.86
N GLY A 208 1.15 -20.87 14.57
CA GLY A 208 0.94 -22.04 13.73
C GLY A 208 2.15 -22.43 12.85
N TYR A 209 3.12 -21.51 12.65
CA TYR A 209 4.16 -21.65 11.63
C TYR A 209 5.01 -22.91 11.76
N ASP A 210 5.60 -23.16 12.94
CA ASP A 210 6.52 -24.28 13.11
C ASP A 210 5.83 -25.64 12.94
N ALA A 211 4.59 -25.74 13.41
CA ALA A 211 3.79 -26.95 13.23
C ALA A 211 3.36 -27.12 11.77
N LEU A 212 2.98 -26.04 11.09
CA LEU A 212 2.70 -26.07 9.66
C LEU A 212 3.92 -26.55 8.89
N MET A 213 5.10 -25.94 9.07
CA MET A 213 6.32 -26.31 8.35
C MET A 213 6.69 -27.78 8.52
N ARG A 214 6.46 -28.36 9.71
CA ARG A 214 6.69 -29.80 9.95
C ARG A 214 5.66 -30.68 9.26
N SER A 215 4.45 -30.20 9.02
CA SER A 215 3.35 -30.96 8.42
C SER A 215 3.31 -30.89 6.90
N LEU A 216 3.97 -29.89 6.30
CA LEU A 216 3.98 -29.71 4.85
C LEU A 216 4.57 -30.93 4.13
N LYS A 217 4.02 -31.21 2.97
CA LYS A 217 4.51 -32.29 2.08
C LYS A 217 4.84 -31.68 0.72
N LYS A 218 5.97 -32.11 0.15
CA LYS A 218 6.30 -31.75 -1.23
C LYS A 218 5.36 -32.46 -2.20
N PRO A 219 4.79 -31.77 -3.18
CA PRO A 219 3.98 -32.39 -4.20
C PRO A 219 4.84 -33.27 -5.11
N ALA A 220 4.22 -34.21 -5.81
CA ALA A 220 4.88 -34.88 -6.91
C ALA A 220 5.18 -33.89 -8.02
N PRO A 221 6.39 -33.90 -8.61
CA PRO A 221 6.69 -33.05 -9.74
C PRO A 221 5.78 -33.35 -10.93
N VAL A 222 5.39 -32.29 -11.68
CA VAL A 222 4.67 -32.48 -12.94
C VAL A 222 5.57 -33.18 -13.96
N THR A 223 5.01 -34.09 -14.74
CA THR A 223 5.74 -34.92 -15.70
C THR A 223 5.68 -34.44 -17.14
N ASP A 224 4.98 -33.32 -17.39
CA ASP A 224 4.74 -32.76 -18.71
C ASP A 224 5.86 -31.82 -19.21
N GLY A 225 6.97 -31.72 -18.48
CA GLY A 225 8.14 -30.93 -18.83
C GLY A 225 8.00 -29.43 -18.63
N ARG A 226 6.86 -28.95 -18.11
CA ARG A 226 6.67 -27.53 -17.78
C ARG A 226 7.63 -27.08 -16.69
N LYS A 227 8.26 -25.94 -16.88
CA LYS A 227 9.00 -25.20 -15.84
C LYS A 227 8.74 -23.71 -15.98
N ALA A 228 8.66 -23.00 -14.87
CA ALA A 228 8.34 -21.58 -14.85
C ALA A 228 9.54 -20.71 -14.47
N ALA A 229 9.73 -19.60 -15.18
CA ALA A 229 10.64 -18.53 -14.78
C ALA A 229 9.84 -17.39 -14.14
N ILE A 230 10.29 -16.95 -12.97
CA ILE A 230 9.73 -15.80 -12.27
C ILE A 230 10.74 -14.66 -12.27
N ILE A 231 10.31 -13.53 -12.79
CA ILE A 231 11.12 -12.32 -12.87
C ILE A 231 10.82 -11.44 -11.66
N GLY A 232 11.78 -11.35 -10.74
CA GLY A 232 11.70 -10.59 -9.50
C GLY A 232 11.27 -11.42 -8.30
N GLY A 233 12.06 -11.33 -7.22
CA GLY A 233 11.85 -11.99 -5.94
C GLY A 233 11.10 -11.15 -4.90
N GLY A 234 10.26 -10.21 -5.35
CA GLY A 234 9.36 -9.45 -4.48
C GLY A 234 8.11 -10.25 -4.07
N PRO A 235 7.17 -9.64 -3.33
CA PRO A 235 5.97 -10.34 -2.82
C PRO A 235 5.19 -11.10 -3.89
N THR A 236 5.04 -10.53 -5.06
CA THR A 236 4.34 -11.19 -6.18
C THR A 236 5.10 -12.40 -6.70
N GLY A 237 6.43 -12.28 -6.84
CA GLY A 237 7.26 -13.41 -7.28
C GLY A 237 7.31 -14.53 -6.26
N ILE A 238 7.42 -14.20 -4.97
CA ILE A 238 7.35 -15.18 -3.87
C ILE A 238 6.01 -15.91 -3.89
N ALA A 239 4.90 -15.17 -4.07
CA ALA A 239 3.57 -15.78 -4.15
C ALA A 239 3.43 -16.70 -5.36
N ALA A 240 3.89 -16.26 -6.53
CA ALA A 240 3.87 -17.09 -7.74
C ALA A 240 4.71 -18.35 -7.57
N ALA A 241 5.92 -18.24 -7.02
CA ALA A 241 6.80 -19.36 -6.75
C ALA A 241 6.17 -20.38 -5.77
N TYR A 242 5.51 -19.86 -4.73
CA TYR A 242 4.80 -20.71 -3.78
C TYR A 242 3.71 -21.54 -4.45
N PHE A 243 2.81 -20.91 -5.20
CA PHE A 243 1.68 -21.62 -5.80
C PHE A 243 2.12 -22.57 -6.92
N LEU A 244 3.05 -22.18 -7.75
CA LEU A 244 3.58 -23.05 -8.80
C LEU A 244 4.35 -24.23 -8.22
N GLY A 245 5.22 -23.99 -7.23
CA GLY A 245 5.93 -25.05 -6.53
C GLY A 245 4.98 -26.01 -5.77
N ARG A 246 3.94 -25.48 -5.14
CA ARG A 246 2.87 -26.28 -4.50
C ARG A 246 2.09 -27.13 -5.52
N ALA A 247 1.98 -26.65 -6.76
CA ALA A 247 1.40 -27.44 -7.85
C ALA A 247 2.38 -28.44 -8.49
N GLY A 248 3.61 -28.56 -7.96
CA GLY A 248 4.62 -29.48 -8.47
C GLY A 248 5.35 -28.97 -9.72
N ILE A 249 5.17 -27.72 -10.11
CA ILE A 249 5.85 -27.11 -11.27
C ILE A 249 7.22 -26.62 -10.81
N PRO A 250 8.33 -27.04 -11.45
CA PRO A 250 9.65 -26.50 -11.19
C PRO A 250 9.72 -25.00 -11.46
N VAL A 251 10.24 -24.24 -10.52
CA VAL A 251 10.29 -22.77 -10.59
C VAL A 251 11.72 -22.30 -10.45
N THR A 252 12.12 -21.34 -11.28
CA THR A 252 13.35 -20.56 -11.09
C THR A 252 12.98 -19.09 -10.90
N VAL A 253 13.40 -18.49 -9.80
CA VAL A 253 13.22 -17.06 -9.49
C VAL A 253 14.50 -16.31 -9.84
N PHE A 254 14.42 -15.36 -10.76
CA PHE A 254 15.51 -14.44 -11.10
C PHE A 254 15.34 -13.13 -10.34
N GLU A 255 16.26 -12.83 -9.45
CA GLU A 255 16.24 -11.60 -8.65
C GLU A 255 17.56 -10.83 -8.87
N LYS A 256 17.41 -9.57 -9.28
CA LYS A 256 18.57 -8.69 -9.55
C LYS A 256 19.31 -8.28 -8.30
N SER A 257 18.63 -8.27 -7.15
CA SER A 257 19.19 -7.89 -5.86
C SER A 257 19.86 -9.09 -5.19
N SER A 258 20.64 -8.81 -4.15
CA SER A 258 21.28 -9.84 -3.31
C SER A 258 20.31 -10.53 -2.33
N ARG A 259 19.05 -10.09 -2.25
CA ARG A 259 18.06 -10.61 -1.29
C ARG A 259 16.66 -10.67 -1.94
N LEU A 260 15.89 -11.67 -1.55
CA LEU A 260 14.44 -11.73 -1.84
C LEU A 260 13.65 -10.77 -0.96
N GLY A 261 12.35 -10.65 -1.22
CA GLY A 261 11.41 -9.87 -0.42
C GLY A 261 11.03 -8.53 -1.03
N GLY A 262 11.83 -8.01 -1.98
CA GLY A 262 11.55 -6.74 -2.67
C GLY A 262 11.36 -5.54 -1.73
N VAL A 263 10.38 -4.69 -2.01
CA VAL A 263 10.10 -3.47 -1.22
C VAL A 263 9.91 -3.75 0.28
N PRO A 264 9.16 -4.77 0.72
CA PRO A 264 9.04 -5.08 2.15
C PRO A 264 10.39 -5.32 2.84
N MET A 265 11.33 -5.98 2.16
CA MET A 265 12.64 -6.31 2.71
C MET A 265 13.66 -5.17 2.58
N GLN A 266 13.58 -4.39 1.51
CA GLN A 266 14.64 -3.45 1.14
C GLN A 266 14.32 -1.99 1.48
N VAL A 267 13.04 -1.65 1.61
CA VAL A 267 12.58 -0.25 1.71
C VAL A 267 11.77 0.01 2.97
N ILE A 268 10.89 -0.93 3.36
CA ILE A 268 10.03 -0.71 4.53
C ILE A 268 10.89 -0.84 5.81
N PRO A 269 10.87 0.18 6.68
CA PRO A 269 11.67 0.15 7.90
C PRO A 269 11.34 -1.05 8.81
N GLY A 270 12.37 -1.60 9.48
CA GLY A 270 12.27 -2.77 10.34
C GLY A 270 11.30 -2.62 11.54
N PHE A 271 11.02 -1.38 11.95
CA PHE A 271 10.02 -1.12 12.99
C PHE A 271 8.56 -1.31 12.49
N ARG A 272 8.35 -1.29 11.16
CA ARG A 272 7.03 -1.56 10.55
C ARG A 272 6.82 -3.04 10.26
N ILE A 273 7.86 -3.72 9.82
CA ILE A 273 7.90 -5.15 9.58
C ILE A 273 9.32 -5.66 9.75
N SER A 274 9.52 -6.67 10.58
CA SER A 274 10.85 -7.25 10.79
C SER A 274 11.31 -8.08 9.59
N GLU A 275 12.61 -8.11 9.33
CA GLU A 275 13.21 -8.99 8.33
C GLU A 275 12.86 -10.45 8.60
N ALA A 276 12.91 -10.87 9.86
CA ALA A 276 12.59 -12.24 10.27
C ALA A 276 11.15 -12.67 9.89
N ALA A 277 10.19 -11.75 9.91
CA ALA A 277 8.82 -12.04 9.47
C ALA A 277 8.76 -12.31 7.96
N ILE A 278 9.49 -11.52 7.18
CA ILE A 278 9.56 -11.68 5.72
C ILE A 278 10.31 -12.98 5.36
N GLU A 279 11.39 -13.30 6.08
CA GLU A 279 12.17 -14.52 5.90
C GLU A 279 11.33 -15.78 6.14
N LYS A 280 10.40 -15.77 7.09
CA LYS A 280 9.46 -16.87 7.30
C LYS A 280 8.54 -17.09 6.10
N ASP A 281 8.03 -16.02 5.50
CA ASP A 281 7.23 -16.09 4.27
C ASP A 281 8.07 -16.65 3.09
N ILE A 282 9.34 -16.20 2.99
CA ILE A 282 10.28 -16.70 1.98
C ILE A 282 10.57 -18.19 2.20
N ALA A 283 10.81 -18.62 3.43
CA ALA A 283 11.07 -20.00 3.76
C ALA A 283 9.88 -20.92 3.44
N LEU A 284 8.66 -20.42 3.64
CA LEU A 284 7.44 -21.14 3.26
C LEU A 284 7.38 -21.39 1.74
N MET A 285 7.77 -20.42 0.93
CA MET A 285 7.89 -20.57 -0.52
C MET A 285 9.03 -21.55 -0.88
N GLN A 286 10.20 -21.39 -0.26
CA GLN A 286 11.37 -22.22 -0.53
C GLN A 286 11.16 -23.71 -0.21
N PHE A 287 10.25 -24.02 0.74
CA PHE A 287 9.89 -25.40 1.06
C PHE A 287 9.48 -26.20 -0.18
N TYR A 288 8.82 -25.58 -1.15
CA TYR A 288 8.38 -26.21 -2.38
C TYR A 288 9.46 -26.30 -3.46
N GLY A 289 10.71 -25.92 -3.17
CA GLY A 289 11.87 -26.23 -3.98
C GLY A 289 12.12 -25.27 -5.16
N ALA A 290 11.68 -24.02 -5.04
CA ALA A 290 12.02 -23.00 -6.03
C ALA A 290 13.55 -22.77 -6.07
N GLU A 291 14.15 -22.81 -7.27
CA GLU A 291 15.52 -22.39 -7.52
C GLU A 291 15.60 -20.87 -7.45
N ILE A 292 16.56 -20.31 -6.70
CA ILE A 292 16.69 -18.88 -6.53
C ILE A 292 18.03 -18.42 -7.10
N ARG A 293 17.98 -17.47 -8.04
CA ARG A 293 19.16 -16.84 -8.66
C ARG A 293 19.21 -15.37 -8.26
N LEU A 294 19.94 -15.07 -7.19
CA LEU A 294 20.19 -13.71 -6.73
C LEU A 294 21.27 -13.03 -7.57
N ASN A 295 21.34 -11.70 -7.49
CA ASN A 295 22.28 -10.86 -8.27
C ASN A 295 22.23 -11.18 -9.79
N THR A 296 21.06 -11.62 -10.25
CA THR A 296 20.87 -12.09 -11.62
C THR A 296 19.75 -11.31 -12.28
N PRO A 297 20.07 -10.39 -13.20
CA PRO A 297 19.06 -9.77 -14.05
C PRO A 297 18.30 -10.87 -14.81
N ALA A 298 17.00 -10.67 -14.98
CA ALA A 298 16.20 -11.64 -15.71
C ALA A 298 16.65 -11.69 -17.19
N PRO A 299 16.81 -12.89 -17.76
CA PRO A 299 16.97 -13.05 -19.19
C PRO A 299 15.75 -12.51 -19.94
N SER A 300 15.91 -12.21 -21.22
CA SER A 300 14.79 -11.87 -22.10
C SER A 300 13.81 -13.04 -22.23
N VAL A 301 12.57 -12.73 -22.58
CA VAL A 301 11.54 -13.77 -22.81
C VAL A 301 11.99 -14.77 -23.88
N ALA A 302 12.70 -14.30 -24.94
CA ALA A 302 13.22 -15.15 -25.98
C ALA A 302 14.25 -16.15 -25.43
N GLU A 303 15.19 -15.69 -24.60
CA GLU A 303 16.20 -16.56 -23.97
C GLU A 303 15.55 -17.56 -23.00
N LEU A 304 14.53 -17.12 -22.24
CA LEU A 304 13.79 -18.00 -21.35
C LEU A 304 13.04 -19.09 -22.11
N ASN A 305 12.41 -18.76 -23.24
CA ASN A 305 11.75 -19.73 -24.10
C ASN A 305 12.74 -20.75 -24.68
N VAL A 306 13.91 -20.28 -25.16
CA VAL A 306 14.99 -21.17 -25.65
C VAL A 306 15.49 -22.09 -24.52
N ALA A 307 15.56 -21.59 -23.29
CA ALA A 307 15.92 -22.38 -22.11
C ALA A 307 14.80 -23.34 -21.64
N GLY A 308 13.66 -23.35 -22.35
CA GLY A 308 12.52 -24.25 -22.09
C GLY A 308 11.64 -23.85 -20.91
N TYR A 309 11.61 -22.59 -20.52
CA TYR A 309 10.58 -22.05 -19.63
C TYR A 309 9.30 -21.80 -20.44
N THR A 310 8.15 -22.05 -19.78
CA THR A 310 6.82 -21.90 -20.37
C THR A 310 5.95 -20.98 -19.55
#